data_febfc2c3ba7ae71cb9791d8331997845
#
_entry.id   febfc2c3ba7ae71cb9791d8331997845
#
_cell.length_a   1.000
_cell.length_b   1.000
_cell.length_c   1.000
_cell.angle_alpha   90.00
_cell.angle_beta   90.00
_cell.angle_gamma   90.00
#
_symmetry.space_group_name_H-M   'P 1'
#
loop_
_entity.id
_entity.type
_entity.pdbx_description
1 polymer ?
#
loop_
_entity_poly.entity_id
_entity_poly.type
_entity_poly.pdbx_seq_one_letter_code
_entity_poly.pdbx_strand_id
1 'polypeptide(L)'
;MIKVVLDTNVFVSSFFGGNPRKVANLWKTGEVTLCLSKPIIDEYVEVLQRLGLQNESELSELLGLFARGFHAIFAAKTPKLQVVEDDPDDNKFIECAVALKADFIISGDKALTAIQDYMGIKIINPKEFILPHKQIKR
;
A
#
# COMPACT_ATOMS: atom_id res chain seq x y z
N MET A 1 -6.58 14.83 -3.01
CA MET A 1 -6.44 13.69 -2.06
C MET A 1 -5.25 12.85 -2.44
N ILE A 2 -4.39 12.56 -1.48
CA ILE A 2 -3.20 11.76 -1.73
C ILE A 2 -3.59 10.29 -1.89
N LYS A 3 -3.18 9.69 -3.00
CA LYS A 3 -3.43 8.28 -3.30
C LYS A 3 -2.16 7.47 -3.12
N VAL A 4 -2.23 6.38 -2.37
CA VAL A 4 -1.05 5.58 -2.06
C VAL A 4 -1.30 4.10 -2.33
N VAL A 5 -0.23 3.41 -2.74
CA VAL A 5 -0.18 1.95 -2.77
C VAL A 5 0.72 1.52 -1.62
N LEU A 6 0.29 0.56 -0.83
CA LEU A 6 1.14 -0.03 0.22
C LEU A 6 1.64 -1.39 -0.27
N ASP A 7 2.95 -1.62 -0.19
CA ASP A 7 3.42 -2.97 -0.45
C ASP A 7 2.97 -3.89 0.70
N THR A 8 3.03 -5.19 0.47
CA THR A 8 2.47 -6.16 1.42
C THR A 8 3.14 -6.06 2.78
N ASN A 9 4.47 -5.87 2.82
CA ASN A 9 5.18 -5.81 4.09
C ASN A 9 4.78 -4.59 4.92
N VAL A 10 4.59 -3.44 4.28
CA VAL A 10 4.12 -2.24 4.97
C VAL A 10 2.71 -2.46 5.51
N PHE A 11 1.82 -3.02 4.68
CA PHE A 11 0.45 -3.29 5.11
C PHE A 11 0.43 -4.23 6.32
N VAL A 12 1.15 -5.35 6.24
CA VAL A 12 1.20 -6.33 7.32
C VAL A 12 1.85 -5.75 8.57
N SER A 13 2.95 -5.00 8.42
CA SER A 13 3.63 -4.38 9.55
C SER A 13 2.76 -3.36 10.28
N SER A 14 1.76 -2.79 9.61
CA SER A 14 0.85 -1.84 10.24
C SER A 14 0.06 -2.45 11.39
N PHE A 15 -0.10 -3.78 11.42
CA PHE A 15 -0.75 -4.47 12.52
C PHE A 15 0.10 -4.48 13.79
N PHE A 16 1.41 -4.28 13.66
CA PHE A 16 2.35 -4.41 14.76
C PHE A 16 2.85 -3.08 15.31
N GLY A 17 2.53 -1.96 14.65
CA GLY A 17 2.88 -0.63 15.14
C GLY A 17 3.94 0.08 14.29
N GLY A 18 4.56 1.13 14.87
CA GLY A 18 5.60 1.89 14.20
C GLY A 18 5.10 2.79 13.08
N ASN A 19 6.01 3.20 12.20
CA ASN A 19 5.65 4.06 11.08
C ASN A 19 4.62 3.44 10.12
N PRO A 20 4.65 2.12 9.83
CA PRO A 20 3.59 1.51 9.03
C PRO A 20 2.20 1.70 9.63
N ARG A 21 2.06 1.61 10.96
CA ARG A 21 0.76 1.86 11.60
C ARG A 21 0.34 3.32 11.45
N LYS A 22 1.28 4.24 11.50
CA LYS A 22 0.98 5.67 11.29
C LYS A 22 0.43 5.91 9.90
N VAL A 23 0.99 5.23 8.90
CA VAL A 23 0.47 5.30 7.53
C VAL A 23 -0.95 4.75 7.47
N ALA A 24 -1.20 3.59 8.07
CA ALA A 24 -2.54 3.01 8.10
C ALA A 24 -3.54 3.92 8.82
N ASN A 25 -3.11 4.62 9.86
CA ASN A 25 -3.99 5.56 10.56
C ASN A 25 -4.38 6.74 9.66
N LEU A 26 -3.48 7.21 8.79
CA LEU A 26 -3.82 8.26 7.82
C LEU A 26 -4.92 7.79 6.87
N TRP A 27 -4.91 6.52 6.48
CA TRP A 27 -5.98 5.95 5.69
C TRP A 27 -7.29 5.87 6.48
N LYS A 28 -7.22 5.41 7.73
CA LYS A 28 -8.42 5.28 8.56
C LYS A 28 -9.09 6.61 8.86
N THR A 29 -8.32 7.69 8.91
CA THR A 29 -8.86 9.04 9.11
C THR A 29 -9.27 9.71 7.80
N GLY A 30 -9.04 9.08 6.66
CA GLY A 30 -9.40 9.62 5.36
C GLY A 30 -8.41 10.63 4.80
N GLU A 31 -7.22 10.74 5.38
CA GLU A 31 -6.20 11.68 4.90
C GLU A 31 -5.47 11.14 3.68
N VAL A 32 -5.47 9.83 3.48
CA VAL A 32 -4.97 9.21 2.25
C VAL A 32 -6.00 8.23 1.73
N THR A 33 -5.97 8.00 0.43
CA THR A 33 -6.81 7.00 -0.23
C THR A 33 -5.93 5.82 -0.63
N LEU A 34 -6.34 4.61 -0.27
CA LEU A 34 -5.63 3.40 -0.67
C LEU A 34 -5.98 3.02 -2.10
N CYS A 35 -4.95 2.69 -2.86
CA CYS A 35 -5.10 2.12 -4.20
C CYS A 35 -4.92 0.62 -4.09
N LEU A 36 -5.89 -0.14 -4.58
CA LEU A 36 -5.95 -1.58 -4.43
C LEU A 36 -6.21 -2.23 -5.79
N SER A 37 -5.75 -3.47 -5.92
CA SER A 37 -6.07 -4.34 -7.05
C SER A 37 -6.22 -5.75 -6.52
N LYS A 38 -6.82 -6.63 -7.32
CA LYS A 38 -7.00 -8.02 -6.89
C LYS A 38 -5.69 -8.70 -6.53
N PRO A 39 -4.62 -8.62 -7.36
CA PRO A 39 -3.35 -9.26 -6.97
C PRO A 39 -2.78 -8.75 -5.66
N ILE A 40 -2.95 -7.45 -5.37
CA ILE A 40 -2.46 -6.87 -4.12
C ILE A 40 -3.27 -7.41 -2.93
N ILE A 41 -4.59 -7.39 -3.03
CA ILE A 41 -5.44 -7.88 -1.93
C ILE A 41 -5.19 -9.37 -1.69
N ASP A 42 -5.06 -10.15 -2.75
CA ASP A 42 -4.78 -11.58 -2.63
C ASP A 42 -3.47 -11.83 -1.87
N GLU A 43 -2.45 -11.04 -2.14
CA GLU A 43 -1.17 -11.18 -1.43
C GLU A 43 -1.28 -10.72 0.02
N TYR A 44 -1.99 -9.64 0.30
CA TYR A 44 -2.25 -9.20 1.67
C TYR A 44 -2.87 -10.33 2.49
N VAL A 45 -3.93 -10.92 1.97
CA VAL A 45 -4.66 -11.99 2.66
C VAL A 45 -3.76 -13.22 2.84
N GLU A 46 -3.04 -13.61 1.79
CA GLU A 46 -2.14 -14.77 1.85
C GLU A 46 -1.09 -14.62 2.95
N VAL A 47 -0.45 -13.46 3.02
CA VAL A 47 0.61 -13.24 4.01
C VAL A 47 0.01 -13.19 5.43
N LEU A 48 -1.14 -12.56 5.60
CA LEU A 48 -1.80 -12.53 6.91
C LEU A 48 -2.20 -13.92 7.38
N GLN A 49 -2.69 -14.77 6.47
CA GLN A 49 -3.00 -16.16 6.79
C GLN A 49 -1.75 -16.94 7.18
N ARG A 50 -0.65 -16.73 6.46
CA ARG A 50 0.63 -17.39 6.74
C ARG A 50 1.16 -17.03 8.12
N LEU A 51 0.87 -15.82 8.59
CA LEU A 51 1.28 -15.35 9.91
C LEU A 51 0.27 -15.72 11.00
N GLY A 52 -0.80 -16.44 10.65
CA GLY A 52 -1.81 -16.87 11.63
C GLY A 52 -2.76 -15.77 12.06
N LEU A 53 -2.89 -14.72 11.28
CA LEU A 53 -3.74 -13.57 11.63
C LEU A 53 -5.15 -13.65 11.04
N GLN A 54 -5.50 -14.74 10.36
CA GLN A 54 -6.78 -14.85 9.67
C GLN A 54 -7.99 -14.85 10.61
N ASN A 55 -7.79 -15.16 11.89
CA ASN A 55 -8.84 -15.19 12.88
C ASN A 55 -8.93 -13.91 13.72
N GLU A 56 -8.07 -12.93 13.42
CA GLU A 56 -8.08 -11.67 14.15
C GLU A 56 -9.29 -10.84 13.76
N SER A 57 -9.97 -10.27 14.76
CA SER A 57 -11.11 -9.39 14.52
C SER A 57 -10.67 -8.14 13.72
N GLU A 58 -9.44 -7.69 13.92
CA GLU A 58 -8.88 -6.55 13.18
C GLU A 58 -8.81 -6.84 11.69
N LEU A 59 -8.41 -8.06 11.30
CA LEU A 59 -8.38 -8.44 9.88
C LEU A 59 -9.79 -8.44 9.29
N SER A 60 -10.75 -9.01 10.00
CA SER A 60 -12.12 -9.05 9.56
C SER A 60 -12.69 -7.65 9.34
N GLU A 61 -12.37 -6.73 10.25
CA GLU A 61 -12.75 -5.33 10.15
C GLU A 61 -12.14 -4.67 8.91
N LEU A 62 -10.84 -4.89 8.67
CA LEU A 62 -10.16 -4.32 7.50
C LEU A 62 -10.74 -4.82 6.19
N LEU A 63 -10.99 -6.13 6.09
CA LEU A 63 -11.60 -6.69 4.89
C LEU A 63 -12.98 -6.11 4.65
N GLY A 64 -13.74 -5.85 5.72
CA GLY A 64 -15.03 -5.18 5.62
C GLY A 64 -14.89 -3.75 5.10
N LEU A 65 -13.88 -3.02 5.55
CA LEU A 65 -13.61 -1.66 5.06
C LEU A 65 -13.24 -1.67 3.57
N PHE A 66 -12.42 -2.64 3.14
CA PHE A 66 -12.09 -2.78 1.72
C PHE A 66 -13.35 -3.08 0.90
N ALA A 67 -14.20 -3.99 1.37
CA ALA A 67 -15.41 -4.36 0.66
C ALA A 67 -16.37 -3.18 0.48
N ARG A 68 -16.38 -2.25 1.44
CA ARG A 68 -17.21 -1.06 1.36
C ARG A 68 -16.55 0.10 0.62
N GLY A 69 -15.30 -0.07 0.16
CA GLY A 69 -14.56 0.98 -0.51
C GLY A 69 -14.20 2.16 0.40
N PHE A 70 -13.99 1.91 1.68
CA PHE A 70 -13.70 2.95 2.66
C PHE A 70 -12.35 3.62 2.36
N HIS A 71 -12.39 4.86 1.87
CA HIS A 71 -11.21 5.62 1.44
C HIS A 71 -10.25 4.78 0.60
N ALA A 72 -10.83 3.95 -0.28
CA ALA A 72 -10.07 3.05 -1.14
C ALA A 72 -10.66 3.06 -2.55
N ILE A 73 -9.78 2.95 -3.54
CA ILE A 73 -10.18 2.80 -4.93
C ILE A 73 -9.56 1.53 -5.50
N PHE A 74 -10.27 0.92 -6.44
CA PHE A 74 -9.90 -0.39 -6.98
C PHE A 74 -9.64 -0.30 -8.47
N ALA A 75 -8.54 -0.93 -8.90
CA ALA A 75 -8.25 -1.11 -10.32
C ALA A 75 -8.80 -2.46 -10.76
N ALA A 76 -9.82 -2.45 -11.62
CA ALA A 76 -10.36 -3.68 -12.19
C ALA A 76 -9.37 -4.30 -13.19
N LYS A 77 -8.61 -3.45 -13.87
CA LYS A 77 -7.59 -3.86 -14.84
C LYS A 77 -6.33 -3.05 -14.59
N THR A 78 -5.18 -3.71 -14.69
CA THR A 78 -3.89 -3.05 -14.57
C THR A 78 -3.03 -3.40 -15.78
N PRO A 79 -2.14 -2.48 -16.21
CA PRO A 79 -1.21 -2.80 -17.30
C PRO A 79 -0.22 -3.86 -16.81
N LYS A 80 0.33 -4.63 -17.74
CA LYS A 80 1.42 -5.55 -17.40
C LYS A 80 2.73 -4.83 -17.62
N LEU A 81 3.48 -4.65 -16.53
CA LEU A 81 4.73 -3.91 -16.54
C LEU A 81 5.88 -4.78 -16.04
N GLN A 82 7.09 -4.49 -16.55
CA GLN A 82 8.30 -5.18 -16.15
C GLN A 82 9.30 -4.16 -15.65
N VAL A 83 9.02 -3.56 -14.51
CA VAL A 83 9.80 -2.49 -13.92
C VAL A 83 10.74 -3.01 -12.84
N VAL A 84 10.25 -3.92 -11.97
CA VAL A 84 11.03 -4.47 -10.88
C VAL A 84 11.67 -5.78 -11.36
N GLU A 85 12.88 -5.66 -11.92
CA GLU A 85 13.55 -6.81 -12.53
C GLU A 85 14.01 -7.84 -11.52
N ASP A 86 14.47 -7.37 -10.34
CA ASP A 86 14.98 -8.26 -9.30
C ASP A 86 13.88 -9.03 -8.58
N ASP A 87 12.66 -8.53 -8.61
CA ASP A 87 11.52 -9.19 -7.99
C ASP A 87 10.26 -8.90 -8.82
N PRO A 88 10.02 -9.70 -9.86
CA PRO A 88 8.87 -9.48 -10.74
C PRO A 88 7.53 -9.49 -10.03
N ASP A 89 7.43 -10.17 -8.88
CA ASP A 89 6.20 -10.22 -8.11
C ASP A 89 5.81 -8.84 -7.57
N ASP A 90 6.76 -7.94 -7.42
CA ASP A 90 6.52 -6.57 -6.96
C ASP A 90 5.96 -5.66 -8.04
N ASN A 91 5.95 -6.09 -9.31
CA ASN A 91 5.37 -5.29 -10.37
C ASN A 91 3.88 -5.00 -10.15
N LYS A 92 3.17 -5.84 -9.38
CA LYS A 92 1.75 -5.60 -9.09
C LYS A 92 1.51 -4.24 -8.42
N PHE A 93 2.45 -3.78 -7.60
CA PHE A 93 2.32 -2.49 -6.91
C PHE A 93 2.49 -1.33 -7.91
N ILE A 94 3.47 -1.43 -8.79
CA ILE A 94 3.67 -0.44 -9.85
C ILE A 94 2.46 -0.41 -10.80
N GLU A 95 1.99 -1.59 -11.19
CA GLU A 95 0.85 -1.72 -12.10
C GLU A 95 -0.41 -1.06 -11.54
N CYS A 96 -0.67 -1.29 -10.25
CA CYS A 96 -1.81 -0.67 -9.58
C CYS A 96 -1.66 0.85 -9.50
N ALA A 97 -0.47 1.31 -9.13
CA ALA A 97 -0.19 2.73 -9.00
C ALA A 97 -0.37 3.46 -10.35
N VAL A 98 0.07 2.85 -11.43
CA VAL A 98 -0.09 3.43 -12.77
C VAL A 98 -1.57 3.48 -13.14
N ALA A 99 -2.29 2.37 -12.93
CA ALA A 99 -3.71 2.28 -13.29
C ALA A 99 -4.57 3.33 -12.58
N LEU A 100 -4.28 3.61 -11.31
CA LEU A 100 -5.08 4.51 -10.50
C LEU A 100 -4.45 5.88 -10.32
N LYS A 101 -3.31 6.13 -10.96
CA LYS A 101 -2.58 7.39 -10.87
C LYS A 101 -2.25 7.75 -9.42
N ALA A 102 -1.67 6.79 -8.71
CA ALA A 102 -1.26 6.99 -7.33
C ALA A 102 -0.13 8.03 -7.24
N ASP A 103 -0.06 8.69 -6.10
CA ASP A 103 1.01 9.66 -5.84
C ASP A 103 2.25 8.98 -5.28
N PHE A 104 2.06 7.93 -4.48
CA PHE A 104 3.15 7.24 -3.80
C PHE A 104 2.94 5.73 -3.80
N ILE A 105 4.06 5.01 -3.83
CA ILE A 105 4.11 3.61 -3.38
C ILE A 105 4.96 3.63 -2.11
N ILE A 106 4.41 3.11 -1.02
CA ILE A 106 5.09 3.09 0.28
C ILE A 106 5.60 1.69 0.52
N SER A 107 6.93 1.55 0.61
CA SER A 107 7.60 0.26 0.68
C SER A 107 8.87 0.34 1.49
N GLY A 108 9.20 -0.75 2.19
CA GLY A 108 10.51 -0.92 2.80
C GLY A 108 11.44 -1.81 1.97
N ASP A 109 10.97 -2.30 0.84
CA ASP A 109 11.74 -3.20 -0.01
C ASP A 109 12.73 -2.41 -0.86
N LYS A 110 14.00 -2.81 -0.82
CA LYS A 110 15.07 -2.14 -1.55
C LYS A 110 14.87 -2.21 -3.06
N ALA A 111 14.33 -3.31 -3.57
CA ALA A 111 14.11 -3.46 -5.01
C ALA A 111 13.10 -2.41 -5.52
N LEU A 112 12.08 -2.11 -4.73
CA LEU A 112 11.11 -1.06 -5.07
C LEU A 112 11.65 0.33 -4.83
N THR A 113 12.22 0.60 -3.64
CA THR A 113 12.68 1.95 -3.30
C THR A 113 13.85 2.40 -4.16
N ALA A 114 14.65 1.46 -4.69
CA ALA A 114 15.75 1.80 -5.58
C ALA A 114 15.28 2.44 -6.89
N ILE A 115 14.03 2.21 -7.30
CA ILE A 115 13.46 2.83 -8.49
C ILE A 115 13.26 4.33 -8.27
N GLN A 116 12.92 4.74 -7.06
CA GLN A 116 12.72 6.12 -6.58
C GLN A 116 11.52 6.82 -7.20
N ASP A 117 11.37 6.78 -8.52
CA ASP A 117 10.29 7.47 -9.23
C ASP A 117 9.96 6.69 -10.49
N TYR A 118 8.68 6.53 -10.76
CA TYR A 118 8.22 5.89 -11.98
C TYR A 118 6.97 6.62 -12.48
N MET A 119 7.11 7.30 -13.62
CA MET A 119 5.99 8.04 -14.24
C MET A 119 5.33 9.05 -13.27
N GLY A 120 6.16 9.70 -12.45
CA GLY A 120 5.67 10.65 -11.46
C GLY A 120 5.20 10.05 -10.15
N ILE A 121 5.20 8.73 -10.03
CA ILE A 121 4.85 8.03 -8.79
C ILE A 121 6.12 7.86 -7.96
N LYS A 122 6.13 8.42 -6.76
CA LYS A 122 7.30 8.33 -5.88
C LYS A 122 7.24 7.08 -5.03
N ILE A 123 8.37 6.39 -4.91
CA ILE A 123 8.48 5.17 -4.12
C ILE A 123 9.35 5.47 -2.91
N ILE A 124 8.73 5.52 -1.74
CA ILE A 124 9.40 5.93 -0.49
C ILE A 124 9.03 4.98 0.63
N ASN A 125 9.81 5.03 1.72
CA ASN A 125 9.52 4.20 2.89
C ASN A 125 8.50 4.88 3.82
N PRO A 126 7.93 4.13 4.79
CA PRO A 126 6.93 4.71 5.69
C PRO A 126 7.43 5.91 6.49
N LYS A 127 8.69 5.89 6.94
CA LYS A 127 9.24 6.99 7.70
C LYS A 127 9.30 8.27 6.86
N GLU A 128 9.76 8.16 5.63
CA GLU A 128 9.83 9.29 4.73
C GLU A 128 8.44 9.86 4.42
N PHE A 129 7.46 8.98 4.28
CA PHE A 129 6.09 9.41 4.01
C PHE A 129 5.48 10.16 5.18
N ILE A 130 5.70 9.69 6.39
CA ILE A 130 5.11 10.28 7.60
C ILE A 130 5.66 11.67 7.90
N LEU A 131 6.96 11.88 7.72
CA LEU A 131 7.61 13.15 8.08
C LEU A 131 7.01 14.36 7.34
N PRO A 132 6.84 14.33 6.01
CA PRO A 132 6.18 15.44 5.30
C PRO A 132 4.74 15.65 5.73
N HIS A 133 4.02 14.58 6.03
CA HIS A 133 2.64 14.66 6.48
C HIS A 133 2.52 15.43 7.79
N LYS A 134 3.42 15.16 8.73
CA LYS A 134 3.43 15.87 10.00
C LYS A 134 3.71 17.35 9.81
N GLN A 135 4.58 17.71 8.87
CA GLN A 135 4.90 19.08 8.57
C GLN A 135 3.72 19.82 7.94
N ILE A 136 3.00 19.16 7.06
CA ILE A 136 1.86 19.74 6.36
C ILE A 136 0.70 20.01 7.31
N LYS A 137 0.53 19.19 8.33
CA LYS A 137 -0.56 19.31 9.29
C LYS A 137 -0.42 20.47 10.27
N ARG A 138 0.70 21.08 10.29
CA ARG A 138 0.90 22.26 11.11
C ARG A 138 0.44 23.51 10.37
#